data_031c36c29e4b7109eab43cccfe356369
#
_entry.id   031c36c29e4b7109eab43cccfe356369
#
_cell.length_a   1.000
_cell.length_b   1.000
_cell.length_c   1.000
_cell.angle_alpha   90.00
_cell.angle_beta   90.00
_cell.angle_gamma   90.00
#
_symmetry.space_group_name_H-M   'P 1'
#
loop_
_entity.id
_entity.type
_entity.pdbx_description
1 polymer ?
#
loop_
_entity_poly.entity_id
_entity_poly.type
_entity_poly.pdbx_seq_one_letter_code
_entity_poly.pdbx_strand_id
1 'polypeptide(L)'
;MITYPRFQALLLDVPDCASLEEYIAECGGSVPADSAEEAICLLTAIWAMSHNGLCIKSIAAACELPVRRLAITLDIPVRTVEDWSSGVRNPSPWQLPLIAYAVLSDYMGD
;
A
#
# COMPACT_ATOMS: atom_id res chain seq x y z
N MET A 1 1.05 -8.44 -10.65
CA MET A 1 0.97 -7.15 -9.96
C MET A 1 1.39 -6.03 -10.91
N ILE A 2 0.85 -4.83 -10.74
CA ILE A 2 1.22 -3.66 -11.56
C ILE A 2 2.69 -3.27 -11.35
N THR A 3 3.23 -2.47 -12.26
CA THR A 3 4.58 -1.93 -12.12
C THR A 3 4.65 -0.88 -11.01
N TYR A 4 5.85 -0.63 -10.49
CA TYR A 4 6.02 0.38 -9.45
C TYR A 4 5.64 1.80 -9.92
N PRO A 5 6.02 2.26 -11.14
CA PRO A 5 5.55 3.56 -11.61
C PRO A 5 4.02 3.68 -11.68
N ARG A 6 3.34 2.63 -12.07
CA ARG A 6 1.88 2.61 -12.10
C ARG A 6 1.30 2.70 -10.68
N PHE A 7 1.90 1.96 -9.74
CA PHE A 7 1.52 2.00 -8.34
C PHE A 7 1.67 3.42 -7.78
N GLN A 8 2.79 4.08 -8.07
CA GLN A 8 3.01 5.46 -7.63
C GLN A 8 1.95 6.41 -8.18
N ALA A 9 1.60 6.26 -9.45
CA ALA A 9 0.55 7.07 -10.06
C ALA A 9 -0.79 6.86 -9.35
N LEU A 10 -1.14 5.62 -9.03
CA LEU A 10 -2.37 5.32 -8.30
C LEU A 10 -2.37 5.89 -6.89
N LEU A 11 -1.22 5.90 -6.21
CA LEU A 11 -1.10 6.55 -4.91
C LEU A 11 -1.36 8.06 -4.99
N LEU A 12 -0.84 8.70 -6.03
CA LEU A 12 -1.01 10.15 -6.19
C LEU A 12 -2.45 10.56 -6.48
N ASP A 13 -3.26 9.65 -7.03
CA ASP A 13 -4.66 9.93 -7.32
C ASP A 13 -5.57 9.85 -6.08
N VAL A 14 -5.13 9.20 -5.00
CA VAL A 14 -5.95 9.02 -3.79
C VAL A 14 -6.41 10.35 -3.19
N PRO A 15 -5.55 11.36 -2.99
CA PRO A 15 -6.00 12.63 -2.40
C PRO A 15 -7.02 13.38 -3.24
N ASP A 16 -7.10 13.10 -4.54
CA ASP A 16 -8.02 13.77 -5.45
C ASP A 16 -9.43 13.20 -5.43
N CYS A 17 -9.64 12.10 -4.70
CA CYS A 17 -10.92 11.42 -4.60
C CYS A 17 -11.49 11.57 -3.19
N ALA A 18 -12.80 11.80 -3.10
CA ALA A 18 -13.48 12.01 -1.83
C ALA A 18 -13.85 10.71 -1.12
N SER A 19 -13.93 9.60 -1.87
CA SER A 19 -14.35 8.30 -1.33
C SER A 19 -13.70 7.16 -2.11
N LEU A 20 -13.75 5.97 -1.51
CA LEU A 20 -13.26 4.75 -2.17
C LEU A 20 -14.03 4.49 -3.46
N GLU A 21 -15.34 4.69 -3.46
CA GLU A 21 -16.18 4.48 -4.62
C GLU A 21 -15.76 5.40 -5.78
N GLU A 22 -15.48 6.66 -5.47
CA GLU A 22 -14.99 7.61 -6.47
C GLU A 22 -13.62 7.19 -7.01
N TYR A 23 -12.73 6.75 -6.12
CA TYR A 23 -11.40 6.29 -6.50
C TYR A 23 -11.47 5.09 -7.44
N ILE A 24 -12.32 4.11 -7.12
CA ILE A 24 -12.52 2.94 -7.97
C ILE A 24 -13.10 3.35 -9.32
N ALA A 25 -14.07 4.27 -9.34
CA ALA A 25 -14.67 4.74 -10.57
C ALA A 25 -13.66 5.45 -11.48
N GLU A 26 -12.78 6.27 -10.88
CA GLU A 26 -11.77 7.03 -11.62
C GLU A 26 -10.63 6.15 -12.14
N CYS A 27 -10.18 5.20 -11.33
CA CYS A 27 -8.95 4.46 -11.61
C CYS A 27 -9.18 3.03 -12.09
N GLY A 28 -10.36 2.46 -11.86
CA GLY A 28 -10.61 1.04 -12.12
C GLY A 28 -10.37 0.60 -13.55
N GLY A 29 -10.69 1.46 -14.52
CA GLY A 29 -10.53 1.14 -15.93
C GLY A 29 -9.09 1.17 -16.43
N SER A 30 -8.19 1.77 -15.66
CA SER A 30 -6.78 1.92 -16.06
C SER A 30 -5.84 0.93 -15.36
N VAL A 31 -6.38 0.09 -14.48
CA VAL A 31 -5.58 -0.91 -13.75
C VAL A 31 -5.41 -2.15 -14.61
N PRO A 32 -4.18 -2.56 -14.95
CA PRO A 32 -3.96 -3.81 -15.67
C PRO A 32 -4.12 -4.99 -14.70
N ALA A 33 -5.30 -5.58 -14.69
CA ALA A 33 -5.65 -6.70 -13.82
C ALA A 33 -6.36 -7.78 -14.65
N ASP A 34 -6.30 -9.03 -14.16
CA ASP A 34 -6.91 -10.16 -14.86
C ASP A 34 -8.44 -10.14 -14.73
N SER A 35 -8.97 -9.43 -13.74
CA SER A 35 -10.42 -9.34 -13.51
C SER A 35 -10.77 -8.00 -12.86
N ALA A 36 -12.06 -7.65 -12.96
CA ALA A 36 -12.57 -6.47 -12.26
C ALA A 36 -12.44 -6.62 -10.74
N GLU A 37 -12.60 -7.82 -10.23
CA GLU A 37 -12.46 -8.09 -8.79
C GLU A 37 -11.04 -7.85 -8.31
N GLU A 38 -10.05 -8.29 -9.09
CA GLU A 38 -8.64 -8.03 -8.77
C GLU A 38 -8.33 -6.54 -8.77
N ALA A 39 -8.83 -5.81 -9.76
CA ALA A 39 -8.65 -4.36 -9.84
C ALA A 39 -9.26 -3.66 -8.61
N ILE A 40 -10.46 -4.05 -8.22
CA ILE A 40 -11.15 -3.49 -7.05
C ILE A 40 -10.36 -3.81 -5.78
N CYS A 41 -9.88 -5.04 -5.64
CA CYS A 41 -9.09 -5.45 -4.49
C CYS A 41 -7.81 -4.62 -4.37
N LEU A 42 -7.11 -4.44 -5.47
CA LEU A 42 -5.88 -3.65 -5.53
C LEU A 42 -6.14 -2.19 -5.13
N LEU A 43 -7.15 -1.57 -5.73
CA LEU A 43 -7.47 -0.16 -5.45
C LEU A 43 -7.96 0.03 -4.03
N THR A 44 -8.73 -0.92 -3.50
CA THR A 44 -9.19 -0.89 -2.12
C THR A 44 -8.01 -0.90 -1.15
N ALA A 45 -7.01 -1.76 -1.40
CA ALA A 45 -5.82 -1.82 -0.57
C ALA A 45 -5.01 -0.52 -0.65
N ILE A 46 -4.81 0.02 -1.84
CA ILE A 46 -4.09 1.29 -2.02
C ILE A 46 -4.80 2.42 -1.29
N TRP A 47 -6.12 2.51 -1.43
CA TRP A 47 -6.92 3.50 -0.72
C TRP A 47 -6.76 3.34 0.79
N ALA A 48 -6.92 2.12 1.31
CA ALA A 48 -6.84 1.86 2.74
C ALA A 48 -5.50 2.26 3.34
N MET A 49 -4.39 2.05 2.61
CA MET A 49 -3.07 2.37 3.15
C MET A 49 -2.71 3.85 3.07
N SER A 50 -3.37 4.63 2.22
CA SER A 50 -2.89 5.98 1.91
C SER A 50 -3.87 7.13 2.14
N HIS A 51 -5.20 6.89 2.21
CA HIS A 51 -6.17 8.00 2.25
C HIS A 51 -6.08 8.84 3.53
N ASN A 52 -5.63 8.27 4.64
CA ASN A 52 -5.40 8.98 5.91
C ASN A 52 -3.92 9.23 6.19
N GLY A 53 -3.08 9.08 5.18
CA GLY A 53 -1.63 9.22 5.31
C GLY A 53 -0.93 7.88 5.27
N LEU A 54 0.01 7.73 4.34
CA LEU A 54 0.78 6.49 4.18
C LEU A 54 1.77 6.35 5.34
N CYS A 55 1.68 5.24 6.08
CA CYS A 55 2.60 4.91 7.16
C CYS A 55 2.68 3.39 7.33
N ILE A 56 3.63 2.95 8.17
CA ILE A 56 3.82 1.51 8.39
C ILE A 56 2.55 0.84 8.91
N LYS A 57 1.86 1.48 9.85
CA LYS A 57 0.61 0.91 10.40
C LYS A 57 -0.48 0.80 9.35
N SER A 58 -0.64 1.82 8.50
CA SER A 58 -1.68 1.80 7.47
C SER A 58 -1.38 0.76 6.40
N ILE A 59 -0.10 0.59 6.05
CA ILE A 59 0.33 -0.44 5.08
C ILE A 59 0.00 -1.83 5.62
N ALA A 60 0.39 -2.11 6.86
CA ALA A 60 0.13 -3.40 7.49
C ALA A 60 -1.38 -3.68 7.58
N ALA A 61 -2.16 -2.71 8.03
CA ALA A 61 -3.60 -2.86 8.17
C ALA A 61 -4.29 -3.11 6.83
N ALA A 62 -3.89 -2.40 5.78
CA ALA A 62 -4.47 -2.57 4.45
C ALA A 62 -4.21 -3.96 3.87
N CYS A 63 -3.09 -4.57 4.22
CA CYS A 63 -2.71 -5.90 3.77
C CYS A 63 -3.02 -6.99 4.80
N GLU A 64 -3.77 -6.64 5.84
CA GLU A 64 -4.25 -7.59 6.87
C GLU A 64 -3.10 -8.31 7.58
N LEU A 65 -1.99 -7.61 7.82
CA LEU A 65 -0.81 -8.18 8.44
C LEU A 65 -0.52 -7.53 9.79
N PRO A 66 -0.05 -8.31 10.78
CA PRO A 66 0.55 -7.71 11.97
C PRO A 66 1.80 -6.93 11.56
N VAL A 67 2.07 -5.81 12.23
CA VAL A 67 3.25 -4.98 11.93
C VAL A 67 4.54 -5.80 11.91
N ARG A 68 4.69 -6.72 12.86
CA ARG A 68 5.90 -7.55 12.95
C ARG A 68 6.11 -8.43 11.71
N ARG A 69 5.03 -8.78 11.01
CA ARG A 69 5.11 -9.59 9.81
C ARG A 69 5.82 -8.87 8.67
N LEU A 70 5.78 -7.53 8.67
CA LEU A 70 6.49 -6.72 7.69
C LEU A 70 8.00 -6.96 7.73
N ALA A 71 8.54 -7.27 8.90
CA ALA A 71 9.98 -7.55 9.04
C ALA A 71 10.37 -8.76 8.19
N ILE A 72 9.53 -9.78 8.15
CA ILE A 72 9.77 -10.98 7.34
C ILE A 72 9.66 -10.65 5.86
N THR A 73 8.60 -9.97 5.47
CA THR A 73 8.34 -9.61 4.08
C THR A 73 9.44 -8.71 3.50
N LEU A 74 9.93 -7.76 4.31
CA LEU A 74 10.93 -6.79 3.88
C LEU A 74 12.37 -7.23 4.17
N ASP A 75 12.54 -8.34 4.88
CA ASP A 75 13.85 -8.86 5.30
C ASP A 75 14.65 -7.81 6.07
N ILE A 76 14.01 -7.21 7.05
CA ILE A 76 14.64 -6.23 7.94
C ILE A 76 14.39 -6.62 9.40
N PRO A 77 15.20 -6.10 10.35
CA PRO A 77 15.01 -6.42 11.76
C PRO A 77 13.63 -6.02 12.28
N VAL A 78 13.03 -6.88 13.10
CA VAL A 78 11.73 -6.59 13.73
C VAL A 78 11.78 -5.28 14.50
N ARG A 79 12.90 -5.01 15.21
CA ARG A 79 13.08 -3.78 15.96
C ARG A 79 12.92 -2.53 15.09
N THR A 80 13.46 -2.57 13.87
CA THR A 80 13.34 -1.44 12.94
C THR A 80 11.87 -1.19 12.58
N VAL A 81 11.13 -2.24 12.27
CA VAL A 81 9.71 -2.13 11.93
C VAL A 81 8.91 -1.62 13.12
N GLU A 82 9.20 -2.12 14.32
CA GLU A 82 8.53 -1.67 15.54
C GLU A 82 8.81 -0.20 15.84
N ASP A 83 10.06 0.26 15.64
CA ASP A 83 10.43 1.67 15.82
C ASP A 83 9.67 2.55 14.81
N TRP A 84 9.53 2.11 13.57
CA TRP A 84 8.77 2.84 12.56
C TRP A 84 7.28 2.89 12.93
N SER A 85 6.74 1.79 13.43
CA SER A 85 5.33 1.70 13.81
C SER A 85 5.01 2.60 15.00
N SER A 86 5.91 2.68 15.98
CA SER A 86 5.70 3.47 17.19
C SER A 86 6.05 4.96 17.02
N GLY A 87 6.71 5.33 15.91
CA GLY A 87 7.12 6.69 15.66
C GLY A 87 8.44 7.10 16.30
N VAL A 88 9.14 6.15 16.95
CA VAL A 88 10.49 6.39 17.50
C VAL A 88 11.46 6.76 16.38
N ARG A 89 11.32 6.08 15.23
CA ARG A 89 12.04 6.38 14.00
C ARG A 89 11.05 6.33 12.86
N ASN A 90 11.36 7.00 11.75
CA ASN A 90 10.53 6.97 10.57
C ASN A 90 11.35 6.57 9.36
N PRO A 91 10.80 5.77 8.45
CA PRO A 91 11.47 5.55 7.16
C PRO A 91 11.51 6.86 6.39
N SER A 92 12.49 7.00 5.50
CA SER A 92 12.56 8.17 4.64
C SER A 92 11.29 8.27 3.78
N PRO A 93 10.83 9.49 3.44
CA PRO A 93 9.62 9.63 2.63
C PRO A 93 9.66 8.87 1.31
N TRP A 94 10.83 8.72 0.69
CA TRP A 94 10.97 7.97 -0.55
C TRP A 94 10.89 6.45 -0.34
N GLN A 95 11.17 5.97 0.89
CA GLN A 95 11.09 4.54 1.22
C GLN A 95 9.66 4.05 1.41
N LEU A 96 8.76 4.90 1.92
CA LEU A 96 7.39 4.47 2.20
C LEU A 96 6.64 3.91 0.99
N PRO A 97 6.66 4.56 -0.19
CA PRO A 97 6.02 3.98 -1.36
C PRO A 97 6.64 2.65 -1.79
N LEU A 98 7.96 2.50 -1.67
CA LEU A 98 8.64 1.24 -1.99
C LEU A 98 8.23 0.13 -1.04
N ILE A 99 8.16 0.42 0.26
CA ILE A 99 7.70 -0.52 1.27
C ILE A 99 6.26 -0.93 0.99
N ALA A 100 5.40 0.05 0.72
CA ALA A 100 3.99 -0.20 0.40
C ALA A 100 3.86 -1.11 -0.81
N TYR A 101 4.62 -0.85 -1.86
CA TYR A 101 4.59 -1.65 -3.08
C TYR A 101 5.03 -3.10 -2.81
N ALA A 102 6.14 -3.28 -2.08
CA ALA A 102 6.65 -4.61 -1.76
C ALA A 102 5.63 -5.43 -0.94
N VAL A 103 5.04 -4.80 0.08
CA VAL A 103 4.05 -5.46 0.94
C VAL A 103 2.78 -5.79 0.16
N LEU A 104 2.32 -4.85 -0.66
CA LEU A 104 1.13 -5.05 -1.49
C LEU A 104 1.35 -6.17 -2.52
N SER A 105 2.51 -6.23 -3.14
CA SER A 105 2.85 -7.30 -4.08
C SER A 105 2.79 -8.67 -3.42
N ASP A 106 3.34 -8.79 -2.21
CA ASP A 106 3.27 -10.02 -1.43
C ASP A 106 1.83 -10.37 -1.08
N TYR A 107 1.05 -9.38 -0.65
CA TYR A 107 -0.36 -9.56 -0.31
C TYR A 107 -1.20 -10.02 -1.50
N MET A 108 -0.92 -9.48 -2.69
CA MET A 108 -1.66 -9.85 -3.91
C MET A 108 -1.19 -11.18 -4.52
N GLY A 109 -0.22 -11.83 -3.89
CA GLY A 109 0.21 -13.16 -4.29
C GLY A 109 1.33 -13.21 -5.34
N ASP A 110 2.01 -12.10 -5.52
CA ASP A 110 3.16 -12.07 -6.45
C ASP A 110 4.49 -12.44 -5.72
#